data_f4ae21fba0bd6f39c24b90d77a3f0bf2
#
_entry.id   f4ae21fba0bd6f39c24b90d77a3f0bf2
#
_cell.length_a   1.000
_cell.length_b   1.000
_cell.length_c   1.000
_cell.angle_alpha   90.00
_cell.angle_beta   90.00
_cell.angle_gamma   90.00
#
_symmetry.space_group_name_H-M   'P 1'
#
loop_
_entity.id
_entity.type
_entity.pdbx_description
1 polymer ?
#
loop_
_entity_poly.entity_id
_entity_poly.type
_entity_poly.pdbx_seq_one_letter_code
_entity_poly.pdbx_strand_id
1 'polypeptide(L)'
;MGSSHFRRHFHLLLSGLIMFGPALSLWVSQHSIFAKRTHFLYRAFLRSGWGWTCIFVGSFVFLLSFSVGRSLVLSLRHLSRLVVAGVLWVGFRKILDVLENATGSCYEPLSAVDGQPVVNGQPLLLLREGASKQLCVGNGMLWRGYEVSEDIFLLCLCCLLVAEETAVFGPYLTLGGPSGAPLRLLFLFCVILLGLWVFLLLCLLAYFPSFPTQIIGGALGCLSWRGLYQGWYRLGPSWYCPGRPGVGLLTIKEGGKPE
;
A
#
# COMPACT_ATOMS: atom_id res chain seq x y z
N MET A 1 22.11 14.02 -6.35
CA MET A 1 22.40 12.62 -6.75
C MET A 1 21.72 11.57 -5.85
N GLY A 2 21.57 11.74 -4.56
CA GLY A 2 21.01 10.71 -3.64
C GLY A 2 19.55 10.31 -3.87
N SER A 3 18.67 11.21 -4.29
CA SER A 3 17.22 10.94 -4.40
C SER A 3 16.85 9.94 -5.52
N SER A 4 17.56 9.96 -6.65
CA SER A 4 17.29 9.03 -7.77
C SER A 4 17.77 7.61 -7.46
N HIS A 5 18.91 7.48 -6.76
CA HIS A 5 19.42 6.20 -6.28
C HIS A 5 18.49 5.59 -5.23
N PHE A 6 18.03 6.37 -4.26
CA PHE A 6 17.09 5.89 -3.23
C PHE A 6 15.82 5.30 -3.87
N ARG A 7 15.16 6.04 -4.79
CA ARG A 7 13.95 5.55 -5.48
C ARG A 7 14.17 4.25 -6.24
N ARG A 8 15.29 4.15 -6.98
CA ARG A 8 15.61 2.96 -7.77
C ARG A 8 15.89 1.74 -6.90
N HIS A 9 16.52 1.92 -5.74
CA HIS A 9 16.88 0.81 -4.85
C HIS A 9 15.74 0.45 -3.90
N PHE A 10 14.91 1.42 -3.52
CA PHE A 10 13.80 1.18 -2.60
C PHE A 10 12.77 0.19 -3.15
N HIS A 11 12.38 0.31 -4.43
CA HIS A 11 11.44 -0.66 -5.01
C HIS A 11 12.04 -2.06 -5.14
N LEU A 12 13.35 -2.18 -5.41
CA LEU A 12 14.04 -3.47 -5.43
C LEU A 12 14.11 -4.08 -4.04
N LEU A 13 14.42 -3.26 -3.03
CA LEU A 13 14.45 -3.67 -1.63
C LEU A 13 13.05 -4.17 -1.20
N LEU A 14 12.00 -3.44 -1.54
CA LEU A 14 10.62 -3.83 -1.22
C LEU A 14 10.23 -5.13 -1.93
N SER A 15 10.59 -5.29 -3.21
CA SER A 15 10.34 -6.53 -3.96
C SER A 15 11.11 -7.72 -3.35
N GLY A 16 12.37 -7.53 -2.95
CA GLY A 16 13.16 -8.53 -2.24
C GLY A 16 12.52 -8.90 -0.90
N LEU A 17 12.02 -7.91 -0.16
CA LEU A 17 11.32 -8.11 1.10
C LEU A 17 10.08 -9.00 0.93
N ILE A 18 9.27 -8.77 -0.11
CA ILE A 18 8.07 -9.57 -0.41
C ILE A 18 8.44 -11.00 -0.78
N MET A 19 9.50 -11.18 -1.57
CA MET A 19 9.95 -12.50 -2.01
C MET A 19 10.52 -13.35 -0.87
N PHE A 20 11.34 -12.74 -0.01
CA PHE A 20 12.05 -13.44 1.05
C PHE A 20 11.43 -13.29 2.45
N GLY A 21 10.51 -12.32 2.60
CA GLY A 21 9.85 -12.02 3.87
C GLY A 21 9.13 -13.22 4.52
N PRO A 22 8.40 -14.06 3.78
CA PRO A 22 7.77 -15.25 4.35
C PRO A 22 8.76 -16.25 4.97
N ALA A 23 10.01 -16.28 4.50
CA ALA A 23 11.05 -17.10 5.12
C ALA A 23 11.42 -16.63 6.55
N LEU A 24 11.15 -15.38 6.90
CA LEU A 24 11.34 -14.87 8.26
C LEU A 24 10.45 -15.58 9.28
N SER A 25 9.33 -16.18 8.85
CA SER A 25 8.47 -16.96 9.74
C SER A 25 9.18 -18.12 10.43
N LEU A 26 10.27 -18.62 9.83
CA LEU A 26 11.10 -19.68 10.42
C LEU A 26 11.92 -19.21 11.63
N TRP A 27 12.17 -17.90 11.73
CA TRP A 27 13.03 -17.29 12.74
C TRP A 27 12.25 -16.56 13.83
N VAL A 28 10.94 -16.37 13.64
CA VAL A 28 10.10 -15.55 14.52
C VAL A 28 9.27 -16.44 15.42
N SER A 29 9.25 -16.11 16.72
CA SER A 29 8.41 -16.82 17.69
C SER A 29 6.92 -16.52 17.49
N GLN A 30 6.11 -17.54 17.35
CA GLN A 30 4.64 -17.46 17.25
C GLN A 30 3.98 -16.89 18.53
N HIS A 31 4.72 -16.83 19.64
CA HIS A 31 4.25 -16.29 20.93
C HIS A 31 4.43 -14.77 21.04
N SER A 32 4.92 -14.12 19.99
CA SER A 32 5.08 -12.66 19.96
C SER A 32 3.73 -11.94 20.03
N ILE A 33 3.75 -10.76 20.65
CA ILE A 33 2.57 -9.84 20.70
C ILE A 33 2.07 -9.52 19.28
N PHE A 34 2.97 -9.45 18.30
CA PHE A 34 2.68 -9.17 16.89
C PHE A 34 2.06 -10.35 16.12
N ALA A 35 2.05 -11.56 16.68
CA ALA A 35 1.40 -12.71 16.08
C ALA A 35 -0.15 -12.65 16.18
N LYS A 36 -0.68 -11.70 16.94
CA LYS A 36 -2.14 -11.53 17.10
C LYS A 36 -2.66 -10.45 16.15
N ARG A 37 -3.53 -10.80 15.20
CA ARG A 37 -4.21 -9.83 14.31
C ARG A 37 -5.06 -8.78 15.04
N THR A 38 -5.42 -9.06 16.31
CA THR A 38 -6.15 -8.12 17.18
C THR A 38 -5.26 -7.03 17.78
N HIS A 39 -3.94 -7.10 17.57
CA HIS A 39 -3.02 -6.11 18.10
C HIS A 39 -3.37 -4.69 17.61
N PHE A 40 -3.21 -3.71 18.50
CA PHE A 40 -3.53 -2.30 18.25
C PHE A 40 -2.98 -1.76 16.93
N LEU A 41 -1.74 -2.10 16.57
CA LEU A 41 -1.11 -1.63 15.34
C LEU A 41 -1.88 -2.03 14.07
N TYR A 42 -2.32 -3.28 13.98
CA TYR A 42 -3.12 -3.73 12.84
C TYR A 42 -4.49 -3.07 12.81
N ARG A 43 -5.12 -2.97 13.98
CA ARG A 43 -6.46 -2.40 14.10
C ARG A 43 -6.50 -0.90 13.80
N ALA A 44 -5.53 -0.13 14.31
CA ALA A 44 -5.50 1.33 14.17
C ALA A 44 -4.85 1.79 12.85
N PHE A 45 -3.75 1.15 12.45
CA PHE A 45 -2.97 1.62 11.30
C PHE A 45 -3.25 0.85 10.03
N LEU A 46 -3.28 -0.49 10.06
CA LEU A 46 -3.48 -1.27 8.83
C LEU A 46 -4.89 -1.07 8.27
N ARG A 47 -5.92 -1.16 9.11
CA ARG A 47 -7.32 -0.97 8.68
C ARG A 47 -7.59 0.40 8.08
N SER A 48 -6.90 1.43 8.56
CA SER A 48 -7.02 2.83 8.09
C SER A 48 -5.79 3.29 7.30
N GLY A 49 -5.01 2.36 6.75
CA GLY A 49 -3.70 2.63 6.14
C GLY A 49 -3.76 3.66 5.02
N TRP A 50 -4.77 3.57 4.16
CA TRP A 50 -5.00 4.57 3.12
C TRP A 50 -5.31 5.95 3.69
N GLY A 51 -6.16 6.01 4.72
CA GLY A 51 -6.51 7.27 5.38
C GLY A 51 -5.30 7.99 5.97
N TRP A 52 -4.45 7.28 6.72
CA TRP A 52 -3.21 7.84 7.26
C TRP A 52 -2.26 8.33 6.17
N THR A 53 -2.12 7.56 5.09
CA THR A 53 -1.31 7.96 3.93
C THR A 53 -1.84 9.25 3.30
N CYS A 54 -3.15 9.36 3.09
CA CYS A 54 -3.77 10.58 2.56
C CYS A 54 -3.57 11.80 3.47
N ILE A 55 -3.69 11.65 4.78
CA ILE A 55 -3.51 12.75 5.74
C ILE A 55 -2.08 13.27 5.68
N PHE A 56 -1.08 12.42 5.88
CA PHE A 56 0.30 12.89 5.98
C PHE A 56 0.91 13.26 4.63
N VAL A 57 0.78 12.40 3.63
CA VAL A 57 1.32 12.69 2.29
C VAL A 57 0.53 13.79 1.61
N GLY A 58 -0.80 13.80 1.75
CA GLY A 58 -1.65 14.85 1.19
C GLY A 58 -1.33 16.22 1.77
N SER A 59 -1.18 16.33 3.09
CA SER A 59 -0.77 17.57 3.76
C SER A 59 0.63 18.02 3.34
N PHE A 60 1.57 17.08 3.23
CA PHE A 60 2.94 17.37 2.78
C PHE A 60 2.95 17.89 1.34
N VAL A 61 2.31 17.19 0.41
CA VAL A 61 2.23 17.55 -1.01
C VAL A 61 1.51 18.89 -1.19
N PHE A 62 0.43 19.11 -0.44
CA PHE A 62 -0.32 20.38 -0.44
C PHE A 62 0.57 21.55 -0.02
N LEU A 63 1.20 21.44 1.16
CA LEU A 63 2.06 22.52 1.68
C LEU A 63 3.27 22.76 0.78
N LEU A 64 3.91 21.70 0.27
CA LEU A 64 5.03 21.82 -0.66
C LEU A 64 4.61 22.56 -1.94
N SER A 65 3.51 22.17 -2.55
CA SER A 65 3.00 22.79 -3.77
C SER A 65 2.56 24.24 -3.54
N PHE A 66 1.91 24.51 -2.43
CA PHE A 66 1.44 25.85 -2.09
C PHE A 66 2.59 26.81 -1.76
N SER A 67 3.66 26.31 -1.10
CA SER A 67 4.84 27.14 -0.76
C SER A 67 5.59 27.61 -1.99
N VAL A 68 5.56 26.84 -3.10
CA VAL A 68 6.27 27.19 -4.35
C VAL A 68 5.44 28.11 -5.24
N GLY A 69 4.21 27.71 -5.55
CA GLY A 69 3.44 28.35 -6.61
C GLY A 69 2.34 29.31 -6.10
N ARG A 70 2.03 29.30 -4.82
CA ARG A 70 0.84 29.97 -4.24
C ARG A 70 -0.43 29.73 -5.05
N SER A 71 -0.45 28.67 -5.87
CA SER A 71 -1.54 28.31 -6.77
C SER A 71 -2.26 27.08 -6.26
N LEU A 72 -3.54 27.21 -5.96
CA LEU A 72 -4.40 26.08 -5.59
C LEU A 72 -4.54 25.07 -6.71
N VAL A 73 -4.51 25.51 -7.98
CA VAL A 73 -4.61 24.62 -9.14
C VAL A 73 -3.42 23.65 -9.19
N LEU A 74 -2.22 24.15 -8.96
CA LEU A 74 -1.02 23.30 -8.89
C LEU A 74 -1.11 22.30 -7.74
N SER A 75 -1.55 22.73 -6.56
CA SER A 75 -1.73 21.86 -5.39
C SER A 75 -2.79 20.78 -5.64
N LEU A 76 -3.93 21.12 -6.24
CA LEU A 76 -4.97 20.16 -6.61
C LEU A 76 -4.48 19.16 -7.65
N ARG A 77 -3.71 19.62 -8.64
CA ARG A 77 -3.08 18.73 -9.64
C ARG A 77 -2.13 17.71 -8.98
N HIS A 78 -1.35 18.12 -7.99
CA HIS A 78 -0.49 17.19 -7.25
C HIS A 78 -1.29 16.26 -6.34
N LEU A 79 -2.35 16.73 -5.68
CA LEU A 79 -3.22 15.92 -4.85
C LEU A 79 -4.03 14.89 -5.67
N SER A 80 -4.33 15.18 -6.94
CA SER A 80 -5.06 14.23 -7.80
C SER A 80 -4.34 12.89 -7.96
N ARG A 81 -3.01 12.83 -7.78
CA ARG A 81 -2.27 11.56 -7.76
C ARG A 81 -2.72 10.64 -6.63
N LEU A 82 -2.97 11.21 -5.44
CA LEU A 82 -3.51 10.43 -4.31
C LEU A 82 -4.92 9.94 -4.61
N VAL A 83 -5.75 10.80 -5.21
CA VAL A 83 -7.12 10.41 -5.59
C VAL A 83 -7.09 9.24 -6.58
N VAL A 84 -6.25 9.31 -7.60
CA VAL A 84 -6.08 8.24 -8.60
C VAL A 84 -5.62 6.93 -7.95
N ALA A 85 -4.63 7.00 -7.06
CA ALA A 85 -4.16 5.81 -6.33
C ALA A 85 -5.26 5.24 -5.41
N GLY A 86 -6.10 6.10 -4.82
CA GLY A 86 -7.27 5.69 -4.03
C GLY A 86 -8.35 5.01 -4.86
N VAL A 87 -8.66 5.54 -6.04
CA VAL A 87 -9.60 4.91 -6.98
C VAL A 87 -9.08 3.53 -7.40
N LEU A 88 -7.79 3.43 -7.69
CA LEU A 88 -7.15 2.15 -8.02
C LEU A 88 -7.26 1.15 -6.85
N TRP A 89 -7.02 1.60 -5.62
CA TRP A 89 -7.18 0.78 -4.41
C TRP A 89 -8.62 0.26 -4.24
N VAL A 90 -9.61 1.15 -4.35
CA VAL A 90 -11.04 0.78 -4.25
C VAL A 90 -11.43 -0.17 -5.38
N GLY A 91 -10.98 0.10 -6.61
CA GLY A 91 -11.20 -0.77 -7.78
C GLY A 91 -10.60 -2.16 -7.57
N PHE A 92 -9.37 -2.23 -7.06
CA PHE A 92 -8.71 -3.50 -6.74
C PHE A 92 -9.52 -4.33 -5.74
N ARG A 93 -9.99 -3.73 -4.63
CA ARG A 93 -10.84 -4.42 -3.66
C ARG A 93 -12.12 -4.98 -4.29
N LYS A 94 -12.75 -4.20 -5.16
CA LYS A 94 -13.96 -4.67 -5.89
C LYS A 94 -13.68 -5.84 -6.81
N ILE A 95 -12.54 -5.81 -7.52
CA ILE A 95 -12.10 -6.93 -8.36
C ILE A 95 -11.85 -8.18 -7.51
N LEU A 96 -11.21 -8.03 -6.34
CA LEU A 96 -11.00 -9.17 -5.44
C LEU A 96 -12.31 -9.75 -4.89
N ASP A 97 -13.28 -8.91 -4.51
CA ASP A 97 -14.61 -9.37 -4.09
C ASP A 97 -15.29 -10.19 -5.20
N VAL A 98 -15.21 -9.73 -6.45
CA VAL A 98 -15.77 -10.45 -7.60
C VAL A 98 -15.04 -11.77 -7.83
N LEU A 99 -13.71 -11.75 -7.76
CA LEU A 99 -12.88 -12.95 -7.95
C LEU A 99 -13.15 -13.99 -6.87
N GLU A 100 -13.20 -13.59 -5.59
CA GLU A 100 -13.54 -14.46 -4.46
C GLU A 100 -14.93 -15.07 -4.62
N ASN A 101 -15.90 -14.29 -5.07
CA ASN A 101 -17.27 -14.79 -5.32
C ASN A 101 -17.32 -15.78 -6.50
N ALA A 102 -16.56 -15.52 -7.56
CA ALA A 102 -16.55 -16.37 -8.77
C ALA A 102 -15.79 -17.68 -8.57
N THR A 103 -14.75 -17.68 -7.75
CA THR A 103 -13.89 -18.87 -7.53
C THR A 103 -14.18 -19.59 -6.23
N GLY A 104 -15.03 -19.01 -5.38
CA GLY A 104 -15.30 -19.52 -4.03
C GLY A 104 -16.21 -20.74 -4.01
N SER A 105 -15.97 -21.58 -3.03
CA SER A 105 -16.76 -22.77 -2.72
C SER A 105 -17.15 -22.78 -1.24
N CYS A 106 -18.31 -23.36 -0.95
CA CYS A 106 -18.82 -23.46 0.41
C CYS A 106 -18.32 -24.73 1.08
N TYR A 107 -17.83 -24.58 2.31
CA TYR A 107 -17.32 -25.69 3.11
C TYR A 107 -18.03 -25.74 4.44
N GLU A 108 -18.54 -26.93 4.77
CA GLU A 108 -19.14 -27.24 6.06
C GLU A 108 -18.05 -27.78 7.00
N PRO A 109 -17.80 -27.10 8.15
CA PRO A 109 -16.89 -27.64 9.14
C PRO A 109 -17.54 -28.88 9.79
N LEU A 110 -16.95 -30.05 9.59
CA LEU A 110 -17.36 -31.25 10.33
C LEU A 110 -17.05 -31.01 11.82
N SER A 111 -18.10 -30.71 12.58
CA SER A 111 -18.00 -30.66 14.02
C SER A 111 -17.56 -32.03 14.54
N ALA A 112 -16.60 -32.04 15.47
CA ALA A 112 -16.10 -33.28 16.10
C ALA A 112 -17.14 -33.95 17.00
N VAL A 113 -18.32 -34.27 16.46
CA VAL A 113 -19.42 -34.93 17.21
C VAL A 113 -19.24 -36.43 17.26
N ASP A 114 -18.44 -37.02 16.37
CA ASP A 114 -18.28 -38.49 16.30
C ASP A 114 -16.83 -38.96 16.28
N GLY A 115 -16.00 -38.60 17.27
CA GLY A 115 -14.75 -39.33 17.55
C GLY A 115 -13.75 -39.54 16.39
N GLN A 116 -13.91 -38.86 15.27
CA GLN A 116 -13.04 -39.00 14.10
C GLN A 116 -11.77 -38.12 14.24
N PRO A 117 -10.63 -38.62 13.84
CA PRO A 117 -9.36 -38.00 14.10
C PRO A 117 -9.24 -36.68 13.35
N VAL A 118 -8.91 -35.62 14.07
CA VAL A 118 -8.41 -34.38 13.54
C VAL A 118 -7.08 -34.69 12.86
N VAL A 119 -7.06 -34.80 11.53
CA VAL A 119 -5.82 -35.00 10.78
C VAL A 119 -5.10 -33.66 10.75
N ASN A 120 -3.97 -33.57 11.41
CA ASN A 120 -3.11 -32.39 11.49
C ASN A 120 -3.73 -31.11 12.10
N GLY A 121 -4.67 -31.24 13.05
CA GLY A 121 -5.23 -30.06 13.75
C GLY A 121 -6.16 -29.18 12.91
N GLN A 122 -6.51 -29.62 11.69
CA GLN A 122 -7.46 -28.90 10.84
C GLN A 122 -8.80 -29.64 10.80
N PRO A 123 -9.93 -28.92 10.95
CA PRO A 123 -11.24 -29.54 10.81
C PRO A 123 -11.41 -30.06 9.39
N LEU A 124 -11.94 -31.28 9.28
CA LEU A 124 -12.32 -31.84 7.99
C LEU A 124 -13.43 -30.95 7.39
N LEU A 125 -13.26 -30.53 6.15
CA LEU A 125 -14.19 -29.64 5.45
C LEU A 125 -14.92 -30.44 4.36
N LEU A 126 -16.24 -30.45 4.43
CA LEU A 126 -17.07 -31.06 3.40
C LEU A 126 -17.47 -30.01 2.35
N LEU A 127 -17.17 -30.25 1.07
CA LEU A 127 -17.56 -29.36 -0.02
C LEU A 127 -19.07 -29.45 -0.26
N ARG A 128 -19.77 -28.32 -0.23
CA ARG A 128 -21.19 -28.21 -0.57
C ARG A 128 -21.34 -27.48 -1.90
N GLU A 129 -21.72 -28.22 -2.94
CA GLU A 129 -21.91 -27.67 -4.27
C GLU A 129 -23.19 -26.81 -4.35
N GLY A 130 -23.14 -25.73 -5.15
CA GLY A 130 -24.31 -24.93 -5.53
C GLY A 130 -24.81 -23.89 -4.51
N ALA A 131 -24.08 -23.65 -3.41
CA ALA A 131 -24.44 -22.61 -2.45
C ALA A 131 -23.85 -21.25 -2.87
N SER A 132 -24.65 -20.18 -2.84
CA SER A 132 -24.14 -18.82 -2.98
C SER A 132 -23.36 -18.38 -1.71
N LYS A 133 -22.43 -17.44 -1.82
CA LYS A 133 -21.67 -16.91 -0.66
C LYS A 133 -22.58 -16.47 0.48
N GLN A 134 -23.70 -15.80 0.16
CA GLN A 134 -24.66 -15.31 1.16
C GLN A 134 -25.33 -16.46 1.93
N LEU A 135 -25.75 -17.50 1.22
CA LEU A 135 -26.36 -18.69 1.85
C LEU A 135 -25.34 -19.49 2.67
N CYS A 136 -24.11 -19.61 2.17
CA CYS A 136 -23.03 -20.31 2.85
C CYS A 136 -22.70 -19.65 4.20
N VAL A 137 -22.42 -18.35 4.18
CA VAL A 137 -22.08 -17.58 5.38
C VAL A 137 -23.27 -17.44 6.32
N GLY A 138 -24.50 -17.27 5.78
CA GLY A 138 -25.73 -17.18 6.57
C GLY A 138 -26.04 -18.46 7.36
N ASN A 139 -25.61 -19.61 6.85
CA ASN A 139 -25.73 -20.91 7.51
C ASN A 139 -24.54 -21.25 8.44
N GLY A 140 -23.63 -20.30 8.69
CA GLY A 140 -22.46 -20.53 9.53
C GLY A 140 -21.38 -21.41 8.90
N MET A 141 -21.48 -21.69 7.59
CA MET A 141 -20.48 -22.43 6.84
C MET A 141 -19.33 -21.53 6.39
N LEU A 142 -18.21 -22.14 5.99
CA LEU A 142 -16.99 -21.44 5.61
C LEU A 142 -16.94 -21.24 4.09
N TRP A 143 -16.91 -20.00 3.64
CA TRP A 143 -16.67 -19.67 2.24
C TRP A 143 -15.18 -19.54 1.99
N ARG A 144 -14.62 -20.29 1.04
CA ARG A 144 -13.23 -20.17 0.59
C ARG A 144 -13.18 -19.97 -0.91
N GLY A 145 -12.64 -18.84 -1.32
CA GLY A 145 -12.32 -18.51 -2.71
C GLY A 145 -10.83 -18.28 -2.89
N TYR A 146 -10.45 -17.82 -4.07
CA TYR A 146 -9.09 -17.39 -4.33
C TYR A 146 -8.80 -16.09 -3.59
N GLU A 147 -7.95 -16.16 -2.60
CA GLU A 147 -7.58 -15.01 -1.77
C GLU A 147 -6.28 -14.38 -2.28
N VAL A 148 -6.27 -13.07 -2.39
CA VAL A 148 -5.07 -12.25 -2.56
C VAL A 148 -4.94 -11.35 -1.34
N SER A 149 -3.75 -11.17 -0.82
CA SER A 149 -3.56 -10.36 0.37
C SER A 149 -3.76 -8.87 0.06
N GLU A 150 -4.94 -8.34 0.39
CA GLU A 150 -5.27 -6.91 0.26
C GLU A 150 -4.32 -6.04 1.08
N ASP A 151 -3.98 -6.49 2.30
CA ASP A 151 -3.11 -5.76 3.21
C ASP A 151 -1.71 -5.56 2.64
N ILE A 152 -1.14 -6.62 2.03
CA ILE A 152 0.19 -6.54 1.39
C ILE A 152 0.15 -5.64 0.16
N PHE A 153 -0.91 -5.75 -0.66
CA PHE A 153 -1.10 -4.84 -1.80
C PHE A 153 -1.12 -3.39 -1.36
N LEU A 154 -1.97 -3.07 -0.35
CA LEU A 154 -2.11 -1.71 0.16
C LEU A 154 -0.80 -1.16 0.71
N LEU A 155 -0.11 -1.94 1.56
CA LEU A 155 1.16 -1.51 2.15
C LEU A 155 2.24 -1.29 1.10
N CYS A 156 2.34 -2.16 0.08
CA CYS A 156 3.28 -1.98 -1.02
C CYS A 156 2.99 -0.70 -1.80
N LEU A 157 1.72 -0.47 -2.15
CA LEU A 157 1.29 0.73 -2.86
C LEU A 157 1.59 1.99 -2.03
N CYS A 158 1.25 1.99 -0.73
CA CYS A 158 1.50 3.11 0.18
C CYS A 158 3.00 3.38 0.37
N CYS A 159 3.83 2.34 0.59
CA CYS A 159 5.28 2.50 0.73
C CYS A 159 5.90 3.17 -0.50
N LEU A 160 5.57 2.68 -1.69
CA LEU A 160 6.11 3.20 -2.93
C LEU A 160 5.60 4.62 -3.22
N LEU A 161 4.33 4.90 -2.94
CA LEU A 161 3.74 6.23 -3.08
C LEU A 161 4.41 7.24 -2.13
N VAL A 162 4.54 6.91 -0.85
CA VAL A 162 5.21 7.79 0.13
C VAL A 162 6.65 8.05 -0.28
N ALA A 163 7.39 7.02 -0.71
CA ALA A 163 8.77 7.16 -1.15
C ALA A 163 8.91 8.09 -2.39
N GLU A 164 7.99 7.98 -3.35
CA GLU A 164 8.01 8.82 -4.55
C GLU A 164 7.66 10.29 -4.26
N GLU A 165 6.61 10.53 -3.47
CA GLU A 165 6.18 11.90 -3.18
C GLU A 165 7.16 12.62 -2.25
N THR A 166 7.76 11.92 -1.28
CA THR A 166 8.77 12.51 -0.38
C THR A 166 10.13 12.72 -1.06
N ALA A 167 10.47 11.94 -2.07
CA ALA A 167 11.74 12.06 -2.79
C ALA A 167 11.94 13.43 -3.48
N VAL A 168 10.86 14.16 -3.74
CA VAL A 168 10.91 15.52 -4.32
C VAL A 168 11.52 16.54 -3.35
N PHE A 169 11.43 16.30 -2.05
CA PHE A 169 11.87 17.26 -1.04
C PHE A 169 13.37 17.51 -1.04
N GLY A 170 14.19 16.47 -1.26
CA GLY A 170 15.64 16.63 -1.32
C GLY A 170 16.08 17.59 -2.44
N PRO A 171 15.74 17.35 -3.72
CA PRO A 171 15.98 18.30 -4.81
C PRO A 171 15.41 19.69 -4.56
N TYR A 172 14.21 19.79 -3.98
CA TYR A 172 13.61 21.07 -3.61
C TYR A 172 14.48 21.89 -2.64
N LEU A 173 15.04 21.24 -1.62
CA LEU A 173 15.95 21.88 -0.68
C LEU A 173 17.29 22.30 -1.32
N THR A 174 17.84 21.45 -2.21
CA THR A 174 19.11 21.77 -2.90
C THR A 174 18.99 22.96 -3.84
N LEU A 175 17.77 23.23 -4.32
CA LEU A 175 17.46 24.39 -5.16
C LEU A 175 17.13 25.67 -4.33
N GLY A 176 17.37 25.64 -3.02
CA GLY A 176 17.13 26.79 -2.14
C GLY A 176 15.65 27.07 -1.85
N GLY A 177 14.78 26.10 -2.04
CA GLY A 177 13.36 26.24 -1.77
C GLY A 177 13.08 26.63 -0.31
N PRO A 178 12.12 27.54 -0.04
CA PRO A 178 11.78 27.97 1.32
C PRO A 178 11.22 26.79 2.12
N SER A 179 11.97 26.30 3.10
CA SER A 179 11.53 25.20 3.97
C SER A 179 11.17 25.71 5.36
N GLY A 180 9.90 26.08 5.54
CA GLY A 180 9.37 26.40 6.87
C GLY A 180 9.36 25.19 7.81
N ALA A 181 9.32 25.46 9.13
CA ALA A 181 9.24 24.40 10.14
C ALA A 181 8.08 23.39 9.91
N PRO A 182 6.86 23.81 9.52
CA PRO A 182 5.75 22.87 9.30
C PRO A 182 6.01 21.90 8.13
N LEU A 183 6.68 22.34 7.07
CA LEU A 183 6.98 21.49 5.93
C LEU A 183 8.02 20.41 6.31
N ARG A 184 9.05 20.76 7.08
CA ARG A 184 10.04 19.82 7.61
C ARG A 184 9.41 18.80 8.56
N LEU A 185 8.49 19.26 9.41
CA LEU A 185 7.78 18.38 10.34
C LEU A 185 6.89 17.36 9.59
N LEU A 186 6.16 17.81 8.58
CA LEU A 186 5.34 16.89 7.76
C LEU A 186 6.20 15.91 6.97
N PHE A 187 7.35 16.33 6.44
CA PHE A 187 8.30 15.43 5.83
C PHE A 187 8.76 14.35 6.81
N LEU A 188 9.10 14.75 8.05
CA LEU A 188 9.49 13.80 9.10
C LEU A 188 8.36 12.80 9.41
N PHE A 189 7.11 13.28 9.53
CA PHE A 189 5.96 12.37 9.70
C PHE A 189 5.77 11.42 8.54
N CYS A 190 5.98 11.85 7.31
CA CYS A 190 5.95 10.95 6.15
C CYS A 190 7.05 9.87 6.21
N VAL A 191 8.26 10.22 6.67
CA VAL A 191 9.35 9.26 6.85
C VAL A 191 9.04 8.25 7.96
N ILE A 192 8.50 8.71 9.08
CA ILE A 192 8.06 7.85 10.19
C ILE A 192 6.94 6.90 9.70
N LEU A 193 5.98 7.43 8.95
CA LEU A 193 4.89 6.65 8.38
C LEU A 193 5.42 5.57 7.41
N LEU A 194 6.39 5.91 6.57
CA LEU A 194 7.05 4.95 5.68
C LEU A 194 7.71 3.83 6.47
N GLY A 195 8.45 4.17 7.54
CA GLY A 195 9.04 3.19 8.45
C GLY A 195 7.99 2.29 9.09
N LEU A 196 6.85 2.85 9.51
CA LEU A 196 5.73 2.09 10.07
C LEU A 196 5.12 1.13 9.04
N TRP A 197 4.93 1.57 7.79
CA TRP A 197 4.39 0.71 6.72
C TRP A 197 5.32 -0.45 6.38
N VAL A 198 6.62 -0.20 6.28
CA VAL A 198 7.62 -1.26 6.09
C VAL A 198 7.65 -2.22 7.27
N PHE A 199 7.56 -1.72 8.50
CA PHE A 199 7.48 -2.55 9.70
C PHE A 199 6.23 -3.44 9.72
N LEU A 200 5.05 -2.89 9.42
CA LEU A 200 3.80 -3.66 9.33
C LEU A 200 3.85 -4.70 8.21
N LEU A 201 4.46 -4.35 7.07
CA LEU A 201 4.68 -5.29 5.98
C LEU A 201 5.54 -6.48 6.44
N LEU A 202 6.65 -6.20 7.13
CA LEU A 202 7.51 -7.24 7.72
C LEU A 202 6.74 -8.11 8.72
N CYS A 203 5.95 -7.51 9.59
CA CYS A 203 5.12 -8.24 10.54
C CYS A 203 4.12 -9.16 9.84
N LEU A 204 3.44 -8.69 8.79
CA LEU A 204 2.50 -9.54 8.05
C LEU A 204 3.19 -10.70 7.35
N LEU A 205 4.36 -10.45 6.74
CA LEU A 205 5.13 -11.48 6.04
C LEU A 205 5.69 -12.54 7.00
N ALA A 206 6.12 -12.13 8.20
CA ALA A 206 6.74 -13.00 9.18
C ALA A 206 5.75 -13.81 10.04
N TYR A 207 4.68 -13.15 10.51
CA TYR A 207 3.74 -13.78 11.47
C TYR A 207 2.53 -14.44 10.81
N PHE A 208 2.17 -14.05 9.60
CA PHE A 208 1.01 -14.59 8.88
C PHE A 208 1.40 -15.10 7.49
N PRO A 209 2.33 -16.07 7.42
CA PRO A 209 2.86 -16.52 6.12
C PRO A 209 1.75 -17.21 5.31
N SER A 210 1.37 -16.58 4.22
CA SER A 210 0.54 -17.14 3.15
C SER A 210 1.24 -16.87 1.82
N PHE A 211 2.26 -17.68 1.54
CA PHE A 211 3.25 -17.41 0.50
C PHE A 211 2.66 -17.01 -0.88
N PRO A 212 1.71 -17.78 -1.48
CA PRO A 212 1.21 -17.41 -2.80
C PRO A 212 0.43 -16.09 -2.80
N THR A 213 -0.47 -15.90 -1.82
CA THR A 213 -1.38 -14.75 -1.75
C THR A 213 -0.63 -13.45 -1.46
N GLN A 214 0.44 -13.52 -0.65
CA GLN A 214 1.29 -12.39 -0.31
C GLN A 214 2.14 -11.94 -1.49
N ILE A 215 2.77 -12.87 -2.21
CA ILE A 215 3.57 -12.54 -3.40
C ILE A 215 2.70 -11.90 -4.46
N ILE A 216 1.52 -12.46 -4.73
CA ILE A 216 0.60 -11.90 -5.72
C ILE A 216 0.13 -10.51 -5.29
N GLY A 217 -0.28 -10.33 -4.03
CA GLY A 217 -0.65 -9.02 -3.50
C GLY A 217 0.46 -7.98 -3.63
N GLY A 218 1.68 -8.34 -3.25
CA GLY A 218 2.85 -7.47 -3.37
C GLY A 218 3.24 -7.16 -4.82
N ALA A 219 3.24 -8.16 -5.70
CA ALA A 219 3.52 -7.97 -7.12
C ALA A 219 2.51 -7.02 -7.78
N LEU A 220 1.21 -7.21 -7.49
CA LEU A 220 0.14 -6.33 -7.99
C LEU A 220 0.29 -4.90 -7.44
N GLY A 221 0.66 -4.73 -6.17
CA GLY A 221 0.95 -3.42 -5.58
C GLY A 221 2.12 -2.71 -6.27
N CYS A 222 3.21 -3.42 -6.53
CA CYS A 222 4.36 -2.89 -7.26
C CYS A 222 4.04 -2.57 -8.73
N LEU A 223 3.29 -3.44 -9.41
CA LEU A 223 2.84 -3.23 -10.79
C LEU A 223 1.90 -2.02 -10.91
N SER A 224 0.98 -1.86 -9.96
CA SER A 224 0.08 -0.72 -9.89
C SER A 224 0.84 0.60 -9.75
N TRP A 225 1.79 0.66 -8.82
CA TRP A 225 2.68 1.82 -8.67
C TRP A 225 3.47 2.09 -9.96
N ARG A 226 4.05 1.04 -10.56
CA ARG A 226 4.83 1.16 -11.80
C ARG A 226 3.98 1.68 -12.95
N GLY A 227 2.76 1.17 -13.10
CA GLY A 227 1.79 1.63 -14.10
C GLY A 227 1.43 3.10 -13.93
N LEU A 228 1.20 3.54 -12.69
CA LEU A 228 0.88 4.94 -12.40
C LEU A 228 2.09 5.87 -12.59
N TYR A 229 3.19 5.63 -11.84
CA TYR A 229 4.31 6.58 -11.76
C TYR A 229 5.30 6.48 -12.91
N GLN A 230 5.58 5.29 -13.43
CA GLN A 230 6.49 5.09 -14.55
C GLN A 230 5.80 5.05 -15.90
N GLY A 231 4.53 4.62 -15.93
CA GLY A 231 3.69 4.64 -17.12
C GLY A 231 2.94 5.97 -17.26
N TRP A 232 1.76 6.04 -16.67
CA TRP A 232 0.80 7.11 -16.94
C TRP A 232 1.30 8.51 -16.58
N TYR A 233 1.87 8.72 -15.38
CA TYR A 233 2.35 10.06 -14.98
C TYR A 233 3.59 10.51 -15.77
N ARG A 234 4.28 9.58 -16.42
CA ARG A 234 5.45 9.87 -17.24
C ARG A 234 5.13 10.10 -18.71
N LEU A 235 4.23 9.33 -19.27
CA LEU A 235 3.94 9.25 -20.69
C LEU A 235 2.61 9.91 -21.09
N GLY A 236 1.73 10.16 -20.10
CA GLY A 236 0.40 10.69 -20.34
C GLY A 236 0.42 12.16 -20.81
N PRO A 237 -0.54 12.56 -21.68
CA PRO A 237 -0.70 13.94 -22.11
C PRO A 237 -0.94 14.90 -20.93
N SER A 238 -0.38 16.11 -21.03
CA SER A 238 -0.38 17.10 -19.94
C SER A 238 -1.76 17.63 -19.54
N TRP A 239 -2.78 17.46 -20.37
CA TRP A 239 -4.12 18.02 -20.14
C TRP A 239 -5.00 17.19 -19.18
N TYR A 240 -4.79 15.87 -19.06
CA TYR A 240 -5.51 15.01 -18.10
C TYR A 240 -4.61 14.25 -17.13
N CYS A 241 -3.29 14.34 -17.31
CA CYS A 241 -2.33 13.66 -16.46
C CYS A 241 -1.87 14.56 -15.32
N PRO A 242 -1.86 14.08 -14.05
CA PRO A 242 -1.32 14.82 -12.92
C PRO A 242 0.16 15.20 -13.08
N GLY A 243 0.89 14.49 -13.93
CA GLY A 243 2.33 14.68 -14.14
C GLY A 243 3.18 14.02 -13.05
N ARG A 244 4.49 14.03 -13.25
CA ARG A 244 5.43 13.45 -12.28
C ARG A 244 5.50 14.26 -11.00
N PRO A 245 5.85 13.63 -9.86
CA PRO A 245 6.19 14.35 -8.64
C PRO A 245 7.28 15.41 -8.91
N GLY A 246 7.05 16.63 -8.46
CA GLY A 246 8.01 17.74 -8.64
C GLY A 246 7.88 18.56 -9.91
N VAL A 247 7.03 18.19 -10.88
CA VAL A 247 6.77 19.01 -12.07
C VAL A 247 6.14 20.35 -11.66
N GLY A 248 6.78 21.47 -12.11
CA GLY A 248 6.37 22.82 -11.71
C GLY A 248 6.85 23.25 -10.31
N LEU A 249 7.42 22.33 -9.51
CA LEU A 249 8.01 22.64 -8.21
C LEU A 249 9.53 22.83 -8.26
N LEU A 250 10.18 22.15 -9.22
CA LEU A 250 11.65 22.16 -9.37
C LEU A 250 12.13 23.10 -10.50
N THR A 251 11.23 23.78 -11.21
CA THR A 251 11.58 24.85 -12.15
C THR A 251 11.92 26.09 -11.36
N ILE A 252 13.21 26.33 -11.13
CA ILE A 252 13.68 27.63 -10.66
C ILE A 252 13.36 28.64 -11.76
N LYS A 253 12.88 29.81 -11.34
CA LYS A 253 12.88 31.01 -12.15
C LYS A 253 14.30 31.30 -12.65
N GLU A 254 14.65 30.82 -13.83
CA GLU A 254 15.61 31.50 -14.71
C GLU A 254 14.90 32.74 -15.24
N GLY A 255 14.90 33.79 -14.47
CA GLY A 255 14.18 34.99 -14.89
C GLY A 255 14.29 36.08 -13.86
N GLY A 256 15.49 36.60 -13.69
CA GLY A 256 15.77 37.77 -12.88
C GLY A 256 17.16 38.29 -13.15
N LYS A 257 17.50 38.54 -14.42
CA LYS A 257 18.43 39.62 -14.75
C LYS A 257 17.57 40.88 -14.83
N PRO A 258 17.77 41.86 -13.96
CA PRO A 258 17.32 43.22 -14.26
C PRO A 258 18.22 43.76 -15.40
N GLU A 259 17.61 44.21 -16.48
CA GLU A 259 18.23 45.19 -17.37
C GLU A 259 18.36 46.54 -16.66
#